data_ed811c3842e50950c456ccb6d09a2450
#
_entry.id   ed811c3842e50950c456ccb6d09a2450
#
_cell.length_a   1.000
_cell.length_b   1.000
_cell.length_c   1.000
_cell.angle_alpha   90.00
_cell.angle_beta   90.00
_cell.angle_gamma   90.00
#
_symmetry.space_group_name_H-M   'P 1'
#
loop_
_entity.id
_entity.type
_entity.pdbx_description
1 polymer ?
#
loop_
_entity_poly.entity_id
_entity_poly.type
_entity_poly.pdbx_seq_one_letter_code
_entity_poly.pdbx_strand_id
1 'polypeptide(L)'
;MRTSTHKSGKDKNMNQLEVLRESLGQCDEIILDALLMRNRIVEDIMVYKEANDIPILQPEQEAKQKEWLERRMQEKRHKNEVADVFESITRNSKKIQARKLFNYNIVLIGFMGAGKSTISDYLKTVFAMDIIEMDQIIAEREGMSISDIFETYGEEYFRNLETELLIEMQSRSNVVISCGGGVPMRERNVVEMKKNGRVVLLTAKPETILNRVKDNHDRPLLEGNKNVSFIGDLMEKRREKYQAAADIVIETDGKDKLEICEELVHRLRALDSQSEQ
;
A
#
# COMPACT_ATOMS: atom_id res chain seq x y z
N MET A 1 69.23 -27.59 7.56
CA MET A 1 68.04 -28.20 8.18
C MET A 1 67.23 -27.10 8.91
N ARG A 2 66.20 -26.56 8.32
CA ARG A 2 65.12 -25.76 8.95
C ARG A 2 64.12 -25.36 7.86
N THR A 3 63.19 -26.24 7.47
CA THR A 3 61.99 -25.92 6.72
C THR A 3 60.95 -27.04 6.95
N SER A 4 60.23 -26.98 8.06
CA SER A 4 59.03 -27.84 8.21
C SER A 4 58.24 -27.49 9.47
N THR A 5 57.61 -26.29 9.53
CA THR A 5 56.63 -26.01 10.60
C THR A 5 55.53 -25.01 10.19
N HIS A 6 55.53 -24.52 8.95
CA HIS A 6 54.50 -23.53 8.56
C HIS A 6 53.32 -24.06 7.71
N LYS A 7 53.39 -25.32 7.21
CA LYS A 7 52.29 -25.93 6.44
C LYS A 7 51.12 -26.50 7.30
N SER A 8 51.41 -27.00 8.48
CA SER A 8 50.42 -27.69 9.33
C SER A 8 49.34 -26.74 9.93
N GLY A 9 49.69 -25.47 10.14
CA GLY A 9 48.73 -24.52 10.72
C GLY A 9 47.69 -23.94 9.70
N LYS A 10 48.12 -23.80 8.45
CA LYS A 10 47.21 -23.31 7.38
C LYS A 10 46.20 -24.35 6.96
N ASP A 11 46.57 -25.62 6.88
CA ASP A 11 45.67 -26.71 6.50
C ASP A 11 44.65 -27.01 7.61
N LYS A 12 45.03 -26.89 8.89
CA LYS A 12 44.07 -26.99 10.02
C LYS A 12 43.07 -25.83 10.07
N ASN A 13 43.52 -24.59 9.77
CA ASN A 13 42.63 -23.43 9.75
C ASN A 13 41.69 -23.43 8.53
N MET A 14 42.14 -23.92 7.36
CA MET A 14 41.24 -24.11 6.21
C MET A 14 40.15 -25.14 6.48
N ASN A 15 40.52 -26.27 7.08
CA ASN A 15 39.54 -27.31 7.44
C ASN A 15 38.51 -26.81 8.46
N GLN A 16 38.93 -26.03 9.45
CA GLN A 16 38.00 -25.45 10.44
C GLN A 16 37.05 -24.41 9.81
N LEU A 17 37.51 -23.60 8.86
CA LEU A 17 36.68 -22.65 8.13
C LEU A 17 35.63 -23.37 7.26
N GLU A 18 36.01 -24.46 6.61
CA GLU A 18 35.09 -25.28 5.81
C GLU A 18 33.99 -25.88 6.67
N VAL A 19 34.30 -26.45 7.85
CA VAL A 19 33.31 -26.95 8.79
C VAL A 19 32.34 -25.84 9.25
N LEU A 20 32.84 -24.65 9.53
CA LEU A 20 31.98 -23.53 9.92
C LEU A 20 31.08 -23.07 8.77
N ARG A 21 31.55 -23.06 7.52
CA ARG A 21 30.73 -22.76 6.33
C ARG A 21 29.66 -23.81 6.11
N GLU A 22 30.00 -25.07 6.28
CA GLU A 22 29.03 -26.18 6.18
C GLU A 22 27.93 -26.07 7.25
N SER A 23 28.32 -25.76 8.49
CA SER A 23 27.38 -25.51 9.59
C SER A 23 26.49 -24.28 9.30
N LEU A 24 27.03 -23.22 8.70
CA LEU A 24 26.25 -22.06 8.26
C LEU A 24 25.23 -22.46 7.18
N GLY A 25 25.66 -23.25 6.18
CA GLY A 25 24.77 -23.76 5.14
C GLY A 25 23.59 -24.59 5.72
N GLN A 26 23.85 -25.42 6.72
CA GLN A 26 22.78 -26.16 7.41
C GLN A 26 21.80 -25.23 8.15
N CYS A 27 22.28 -24.13 8.75
CA CYS A 27 21.40 -23.11 9.33
C CYS A 27 20.55 -22.42 8.24
N ASP A 28 21.13 -22.12 7.08
CA ASP A 28 20.42 -21.49 5.97
C ASP A 28 19.30 -22.40 5.42
N GLU A 29 19.54 -23.71 5.33
CA GLU A 29 18.50 -24.71 4.95
C GLU A 29 17.33 -24.71 5.96
N ILE A 30 17.62 -24.71 7.26
CA ILE A 30 16.58 -24.64 8.31
C ILE A 30 15.77 -23.36 8.20
N ILE A 31 16.42 -22.21 7.96
CA ILE A 31 15.77 -20.92 7.78
C ILE A 31 14.86 -20.97 6.55
N LEU A 32 15.34 -21.50 5.42
CA LEU A 32 14.57 -21.61 4.17
C LEU A 32 13.31 -22.46 4.40
N ASP A 33 13.44 -23.65 4.98
CA ASP A 33 12.32 -24.53 5.24
C ASP A 33 11.30 -23.90 6.19
N ALA A 34 11.76 -23.23 7.25
CA ALA A 34 10.91 -22.52 8.20
C ALA A 34 10.16 -21.37 7.54
N LEU A 35 10.78 -20.62 6.62
CA LEU A 35 10.15 -19.54 5.87
C LEU A 35 9.10 -20.07 4.88
N LEU A 36 9.39 -21.16 4.17
CA LEU A 36 8.44 -21.80 3.26
C LEU A 36 7.21 -22.32 4.01
N MET A 37 7.43 -22.99 5.15
CA MET A 37 6.35 -23.46 6.03
C MET A 37 5.51 -22.28 6.54
N ARG A 38 6.16 -21.22 7.04
CA ARG A 38 5.49 -20.03 7.54
C ARG A 38 4.63 -19.35 6.48
N ASN A 39 5.10 -19.26 5.25
CA ASN A 39 4.34 -18.66 4.15
C ASN A 39 3.07 -19.45 3.85
N ARG A 40 3.13 -20.80 3.83
CA ARG A 40 1.94 -21.66 3.68
C ARG A 40 0.94 -21.45 4.83
N ILE A 41 1.42 -21.37 6.07
CA ILE A 41 0.55 -21.10 7.22
C ILE A 41 -0.13 -19.72 7.09
N VAL A 42 0.56 -18.71 6.56
CA VAL A 42 -0.06 -17.39 6.29
C VAL A 42 -1.19 -17.50 5.26
N GLU A 43 -1.00 -18.28 4.20
CA GLU A 43 -2.06 -18.53 3.20
C GLU A 43 -3.23 -19.31 3.81
N ASP A 44 -2.95 -20.36 4.62
CA ASP A 44 -3.99 -21.13 5.31
C ASP A 44 -4.80 -20.29 6.29
N ILE A 45 -4.14 -19.36 7.03
CA ILE A 45 -4.84 -18.39 7.89
C ILE A 45 -5.79 -17.51 7.08
N MET A 46 -5.38 -17.07 5.88
CA MET A 46 -6.24 -16.26 5.02
C MET A 46 -7.48 -17.06 4.58
N VAL A 47 -7.30 -18.28 4.10
CA VAL A 47 -8.41 -19.18 3.72
C VAL A 47 -9.35 -19.41 4.91
N TYR A 48 -8.79 -19.66 6.10
CA TYR A 48 -9.60 -19.86 7.30
C TYR A 48 -10.43 -18.61 7.69
N LYS A 49 -9.81 -17.43 7.65
CA LYS A 49 -10.49 -16.17 7.93
C LYS A 49 -11.65 -15.94 6.94
N GLU A 50 -11.39 -16.19 5.66
CA GLU A 50 -12.39 -16.08 4.60
C GLU A 50 -13.58 -17.00 4.83
N ALA A 51 -13.32 -18.28 5.12
CA ALA A 51 -14.37 -19.29 5.34
C ALA A 51 -15.21 -19.04 6.60
N ASN A 52 -14.72 -18.29 7.57
CA ASN A 52 -15.36 -18.04 8.86
C ASN A 52 -15.78 -16.57 9.08
N ASP A 53 -15.72 -15.75 8.05
CA ASP A 53 -16.08 -14.31 8.09
C ASP A 53 -15.30 -13.53 9.19
N ILE A 54 -14.04 -13.88 9.39
CA ILE A 54 -13.16 -13.23 10.37
C ILE A 54 -12.47 -12.02 9.71
N PRO A 55 -12.39 -10.86 10.40
CA PRO A 55 -11.69 -9.68 9.88
C PRO A 55 -10.26 -10.00 9.44
N ILE A 56 -9.90 -9.54 8.24
CA ILE A 56 -8.57 -9.76 7.67
C ILE A 56 -7.52 -8.98 8.44
N LEU A 57 -7.83 -7.72 8.77
CA LEU A 57 -6.93 -6.84 9.50
C LEU A 57 -7.04 -7.10 11.01
N GLN A 58 -5.93 -7.48 11.62
CA GLN A 58 -5.85 -7.76 13.05
C GLN A 58 -4.60 -7.10 13.66
N PRO A 59 -4.59 -5.77 13.86
CA PRO A 59 -3.45 -5.03 14.40
C PRO A 59 -2.95 -5.57 15.75
N GLU A 60 -3.88 -6.09 16.57
CA GLU A 60 -3.55 -6.68 17.87
C GLU A 60 -2.66 -7.92 17.77
N GLN A 61 -2.81 -8.73 16.72
CA GLN A 61 -1.96 -9.90 16.52
C GLN A 61 -0.53 -9.51 16.14
N GLU A 62 -0.38 -8.43 15.37
CA GLU A 62 0.94 -7.87 15.05
C GLU A 62 1.62 -7.32 16.31
N ALA A 63 0.87 -6.61 17.15
CA ALA A 63 1.38 -6.11 18.43
C ALA A 63 1.83 -7.25 19.35
N LYS A 64 1.05 -8.33 19.48
CA LYS A 64 1.42 -9.53 20.25
C LYS A 64 2.68 -10.20 19.70
N GLN A 65 2.82 -10.29 18.38
CA GLN A 65 4.03 -10.86 17.76
C GLN A 65 5.27 -10.02 18.05
N LYS A 66 5.15 -8.70 17.96
CA LYS A 66 6.24 -7.77 18.28
C LYS A 66 6.66 -7.89 19.74
N GLU A 67 5.71 -7.87 20.66
CA GLU A 67 5.96 -8.05 22.10
C GLU A 67 6.61 -9.42 22.42
N TRP A 68 6.15 -10.49 21.75
CA TRP A 68 6.76 -11.81 21.88
C TRP A 68 8.23 -11.79 21.44
N LEU A 69 8.53 -11.15 20.30
CA LEU A 69 9.91 -11.04 19.80
C LEU A 69 10.79 -10.24 20.76
N GLU A 70 10.32 -9.08 21.23
CA GLU A 70 11.04 -8.25 22.18
C GLU A 70 11.38 -9.00 23.46
N ARG A 71 10.42 -9.71 24.04
CA ARG A 71 10.65 -10.57 25.24
C ARG A 71 11.66 -11.68 24.96
N ARG A 72 11.58 -12.33 23.79
CA ARG A 72 12.45 -13.45 23.42
C ARG A 72 13.90 -12.99 23.17
N MET A 73 14.06 -11.75 22.68
CA MET A 73 15.34 -11.14 22.36
C MET A 73 15.95 -10.31 23.48
N GLN A 74 15.26 -10.20 24.62
CA GLN A 74 15.79 -9.50 25.79
C GLN A 74 17.15 -10.09 26.18
N GLU A 75 18.17 -9.22 26.32
CA GLU A 75 19.56 -9.59 26.65
C GLU A 75 20.28 -10.52 25.64
N LYS A 76 19.70 -10.77 24.47
CA LYS A 76 20.36 -11.55 23.42
C LYS A 76 21.31 -10.69 22.60
N ARG A 77 22.42 -11.33 22.18
CA ARG A 77 23.37 -10.74 21.23
C ARG A 77 22.69 -10.58 19.87
N HIS A 78 23.01 -9.53 19.13
CA HIS A 78 22.47 -9.26 17.79
C HIS A 78 20.93 -9.11 17.75
N LYS A 79 20.33 -8.60 18.83
CA LYS A 79 18.87 -8.44 18.94
C LYS A 79 18.28 -7.52 17.85
N ASN A 80 19.00 -6.46 17.48
CA ASN A 80 18.53 -5.51 16.48
C ASN A 80 18.53 -6.15 15.08
N GLU A 81 19.61 -6.84 14.72
CA GLU A 81 19.74 -7.53 13.43
C GLU A 81 18.68 -8.63 13.28
N VAL A 82 18.37 -9.37 14.36
CA VAL A 82 17.29 -10.36 14.33
C VAL A 82 15.92 -9.68 14.24
N ALA A 83 15.70 -8.56 14.93
CA ALA A 83 14.45 -7.81 14.86
C ALA A 83 14.20 -7.29 13.42
N ASP A 84 15.21 -6.76 12.73
CA ASP A 84 15.13 -6.30 11.35
C ASP A 84 14.74 -7.43 10.37
N VAL A 85 15.30 -8.64 10.59
CA VAL A 85 14.92 -9.82 9.81
C VAL A 85 13.44 -10.18 10.06
N PHE A 86 12.98 -10.19 11.31
CA PHE A 86 11.58 -10.49 11.64
C PHE A 86 10.60 -9.43 11.10
N GLU A 87 10.99 -8.16 11.08
CA GLU A 87 10.21 -7.11 10.42
C GLU A 87 10.08 -7.37 8.92
N SER A 88 11.17 -7.78 8.27
CA SER A 88 11.15 -8.15 6.84
C SER A 88 10.28 -9.38 6.58
N ILE A 89 10.31 -10.39 7.44
CA ILE A 89 9.45 -11.58 7.39
C ILE A 89 7.97 -11.18 7.54
N THR A 90 7.65 -10.30 8.48
CA THR A 90 6.28 -9.81 8.70
C THR A 90 5.79 -9.02 7.50
N ARG A 91 6.61 -8.13 6.96
CA ARG A 91 6.31 -7.37 5.74
C ARG A 91 6.06 -8.29 4.54
N ASN A 92 6.85 -9.34 4.36
CA ASN A 92 6.63 -10.32 3.29
C ASN A 92 5.32 -11.08 3.47
N SER A 93 4.93 -11.43 4.70
CA SER A 93 3.63 -12.05 4.98
C SER A 93 2.47 -11.13 4.58
N LYS A 94 2.56 -9.83 4.89
CA LYS A 94 1.60 -8.82 4.45
C LYS A 94 1.49 -8.75 2.92
N LYS A 95 2.62 -8.80 2.20
CA LYS A 95 2.62 -8.85 0.73
C LYS A 95 1.96 -10.12 0.18
N ILE A 96 2.17 -11.27 0.79
CA ILE A 96 1.51 -12.53 0.41
C ILE A 96 0.00 -12.38 0.59
N GLN A 97 -0.45 -11.85 1.72
CA GLN A 97 -1.87 -11.60 1.98
C GLN A 97 -2.48 -10.63 0.97
N ALA A 98 -1.81 -9.50 0.71
CA ALA A 98 -2.27 -8.52 -0.28
C ALA A 98 -2.43 -9.12 -1.68
N ARG A 99 -1.45 -9.91 -2.14
CA ARG A 99 -1.50 -10.56 -3.45
C ARG A 99 -2.59 -11.63 -3.55
N LYS A 100 -2.92 -12.28 -2.45
CA LYS A 100 -4.00 -13.25 -2.39
C LYS A 100 -5.37 -12.57 -2.46
N LEU A 101 -5.51 -11.40 -1.81
CA LEU A 101 -6.74 -10.61 -1.79
C LEU A 101 -6.97 -9.82 -3.08
N PHE A 102 -5.90 -9.25 -3.65
CA PHE A 102 -5.99 -8.29 -4.74
C PHE A 102 -5.00 -8.67 -5.84
N ASN A 103 -5.48 -9.32 -6.89
CA ASN A 103 -4.71 -9.60 -8.11
C ASN A 103 -4.71 -8.40 -9.09
N TYR A 104 -5.27 -7.26 -8.66
CA TYR A 104 -5.44 -6.01 -9.39
C TYR A 104 -4.93 -4.83 -8.56
N ASN A 105 -4.99 -3.63 -9.12
CA ASN A 105 -4.67 -2.39 -8.44
C ASN A 105 -5.90 -1.83 -7.70
N ILE A 106 -5.70 -1.23 -6.53
CA ILE A 106 -6.74 -0.48 -5.82
C ILE A 106 -6.62 0.99 -6.23
N VAL A 107 -7.60 1.51 -6.96
CA VAL A 107 -7.60 2.88 -7.47
C VAL A 107 -8.50 3.74 -6.58
N LEU A 108 -7.91 4.61 -5.76
CA LEU A 108 -8.64 5.50 -4.87
C LEU A 108 -9.00 6.81 -5.59
N ILE A 109 -10.28 7.08 -5.72
CA ILE A 109 -10.81 8.35 -6.24
C ILE A 109 -11.66 9.04 -5.17
N GLY A 110 -11.95 10.30 -5.36
CA GLY A 110 -12.79 11.09 -4.47
C GLY A 110 -12.34 12.55 -4.38
N PHE A 111 -13.18 13.36 -3.79
CA PHE A 111 -12.91 14.78 -3.63
C PHE A 111 -11.67 15.02 -2.75
N MET A 112 -11.06 16.19 -2.88
CA MET A 112 -9.96 16.59 -1.99
C MET A 112 -10.44 16.55 -0.52
N GLY A 113 -9.63 16.04 0.41
CA GLY A 113 -10.04 15.87 1.81
C GLY A 113 -10.93 14.65 2.09
N ALA A 114 -11.32 13.85 1.08
CA ALA A 114 -12.08 12.61 1.29
C ALA A 114 -11.29 11.49 2.01
N GLY A 115 -9.96 11.63 2.17
CA GLY A 115 -9.13 10.71 2.93
C GLY A 115 -8.27 9.76 2.09
N LYS A 116 -8.13 9.97 0.78
CA LYS A 116 -7.37 9.09 -0.13
C LYS A 116 -5.94 8.80 0.38
N SER A 117 -5.12 9.82 0.62
CA SER A 117 -3.74 9.63 1.08
C SER A 117 -3.66 8.97 2.47
N THR A 118 -4.62 9.26 3.37
CA THR A 118 -4.70 8.59 4.67
C THR A 118 -4.98 7.09 4.54
N ILE A 119 -5.87 6.72 3.62
CA ILE A 119 -6.24 5.32 3.38
C ILE A 119 -5.15 4.60 2.59
N SER A 120 -4.52 5.25 1.59
CA SER A 120 -3.38 4.66 0.88
C SER A 120 -2.21 4.37 1.83
N ASP A 121 -1.85 5.29 2.72
CA ASP A 121 -0.82 5.07 3.75
C ASP A 121 -1.16 3.95 4.72
N TYR A 122 -2.44 3.83 5.09
CA TYR A 122 -2.87 2.74 5.95
C TYR A 122 -2.81 1.38 5.23
N LEU A 123 -3.25 1.29 3.97
CA LEU A 123 -3.11 0.09 3.14
C LEU A 123 -1.63 -0.32 2.97
N LYS A 124 -0.73 0.66 2.78
CA LYS A 124 0.73 0.41 2.81
C LYS A 124 1.18 -0.23 4.11
N THR A 125 0.69 0.27 5.23
CA THR A 125 1.07 -0.23 6.55
C THR A 125 0.56 -1.64 6.80
N VAL A 126 -0.71 -1.93 6.46
CA VAL A 126 -1.35 -3.21 6.79
C VAL A 126 -1.10 -4.31 5.77
N PHE A 127 -0.91 -3.98 4.50
CA PHE A 127 -0.70 -4.94 3.41
C PHE A 127 0.68 -4.86 2.76
N ALA A 128 1.53 -3.92 3.18
CA ALA A 128 2.83 -3.65 2.58
C ALA A 128 2.75 -3.43 1.04
N MET A 129 1.63 -2.86 0.56
CA MET A 129 1.43 -2.48 -0.84
C MET A 129 2.24 -1.23 -1.18
N ASP A 130 2.70 -1.15 -2.42
CA ASP A 130 3.30 0.07 -2.94
C ASP A 130 2.22 1.11 -3.22
N ILE A 131 2.53 2.40 -2.97
CA ILE A 131 1.61 3.51 -3.22
C ILE A 131 2.10 4.34 -4.40
N ILE A 132 1.15 4.73 -5.22
CA ILE A 132 1.30 5.66 -6.34
C ILE A 132 0.43 6.89 -6.04
N GLU A 133 1.03 7.92 -5.46
CA GLU A 133 0.39 9.23 -5.33
C GLU A 133 0.59 10.00 -6.65
N MET A 134 -0.44 10.01 -7.51
CA MET A 134 -0.32 10.51 -8.89
C MET A 134 0.16 11.96 -8.95
N ASP A 135 -0.43 12.84 -8.14
CA ASP A 135 -0.08 14.26 -8.12
C ASP A 135 1.41 14.45 -7.75
N GLN A 136 1.91 13.69 -6.78
CA GLN A 136 3.31 13.76 -6.36
C GLN A 136 4.26 13.27 -7.47
N ILE A 137 3.98 12.12 -8.07
CA ILE A 137 4.82 11.55 -9.14
C ILE A 137 4.88 12.49 -10.34
N ILE A 138 3.76 13.09 -10.73
CA ILE A 138 3.72 14.05 -11.83
C ILE A 138 4.58 15.28 -11.49
N ALA A 139 4.42 15.86 -10.29
CA ALA A 139 5.23 16.99 -9.86
C ALA A 139 6.74 16.69 -9.81
N GLU A 140 7.11 15.50 -9.32
CA GLU A 140 8.51 15.03 -9.28
C GLU A 140 9.11 14.85 -10.68
N ARG A 141 8.35 14.29 -11.63
CA ARG A 141 8.78 14.08 -13.03
C ARG A 141 8.97 15.38 -13.79
N GLU A 142 8.05 16.31 -13.59
CA GLU A 142 8.11 17.64 -14.24
C GLU A 142 9.10 18.60 -13.54
N GLY A 143 9.55 18.27 -12.31
CA GLY A 143 10.46 19.10 -11.53
C GLY A 143 9.85 20.43 -11.07
N MET A 144 8.51 20.52 -11.02
CA MET A 144 7.77 21.73 -10.65
C MET A 144 6.45 21.38 -9.93
N SER A 145 5.87 22.36 -9.23
CA SER A 145 4.60 22.17 -8.55
C SER A 145 3.44 21.98 -9.55
N ILE A 146 2.34 21.35 -9.10
CA ILE A 146 1.13 21.23 -9.91
C ILE A 146 0.61 22.61 -10.38
N SER A 147 0.66 23.61 -9.50
CA SER A 147 0.26 24.98 -9.83
C SER A 147 1.10 25.57 -10.96
N ASP A 148 2.43 25.39 -10.89
CA ASP A 148 3.35 25.88 -11.92
C ASP A 148 3.13 25.15 -13.26
N ILE A 149 2.80 23.84 -13.23
CA ILE A 149 2.43 23.09 -14.44
C ILE A 149 1.19 23.69 -15.09
N PHE A 150 0.14 24.00 -14.29
CA PHE A 150 -1.09 24.62 -14.79
C PHE A 150 -0.82 26.01 -15.37
N GLU A 151 -0.01 26.83 -14.72
CA GLU A 151 0.33 28.18 -15.17
C GLU A 151 1.18 28.18 -16.45
N THR A 152 2.14 27.23 -16.53
CA THR A 152 3.12 27.19 -17.64
C THR A 152 2.56 26.48 -18.88
N TYR A 153 1.91 25.32 -18.68
CA TYR A 153 1.51 24.43 -19.79
C TYR A 153 -0.02 24.28 -19.92
N GLY A 154 -0.79 24.75 -18.95
CA GLY A 154 -2.25 24.67 -18.94
C GLY A 154 -2.80 23.35 -18.43
N GLU A 155 -4.12 23.33 -18.17
CA GLU A 155 -4.81 22.17 -17.58
C GLU A 155 -4.74 20.94 -18.49
N GLU A 156 -4.86 21.11 -19.81
CA GLU A 156 -4.88 20.00 -20.76
C GLU A 156 -3.57 19.19 -20.75
N TYR A 157 -2.43 19.86 -20.62
CA TYR A 157 -1.14 19.22 -20.48
C TYR A 157 -1.09 18.34 -19.22
N PHE A 158 -1.46 18.91 -18.06
CA PHE A 158 -1.51 18.16 -16.81
C PHE A 158 -2.43 16.93 -16.91
N ARG A 159 -3.61 17.08 -17.52
CA ARG A 159 -4.55 15.96 -17.73
C ARG A 159 -3.99 14.87 -18.64
N ASN A 160 -3.11 15.19 -19.56
CA ASN A 160 -2.43 14.20 -20.38
C ASN A 160 -1.39 13.42 -19.55
N LEU A 161 -0.64 14.11 -18.68
CA LEU A 161 0.28 13.44 -17.74
C LEU A 161 -0.46 12.47 -16.79
N GLU A 162 -1.64 12.85 -16.28
CA GLU A 162 -2.49 11.93 -15.50
C GLU A 162 -2.85 10.68 -16.31
N THR A 163 -3.24 10.84 -17.57
CA THR A 163 -3.59 9.72 -18.45
C THR A 163 -2.40 8.80 -18.74
N GLU A 164 -1.24 9.39 -19.06
CA GLU A 164 -0.01 8.65 -19.35
C GLU A 164 0.45 7.83 -18.13
N LEU A 165 0.38 8.40 -16.94
CA LEU A 165 0.72 7.70 -15.70
C LEU A 165 -0.25 6.54 -15.43
N LEU A 166 -1.55 6.69 -15.68
CA LEU A 166 -2.51 5.58 -15.57
C LEU A 166 -2.22 4.46 -16.54
N ILE A 167 -1.83 4.77 -17.78
CA ILE A 167 -1.44 3.76 -18.79
C ILE A 167 -0.19 3.02 -18.34
N GLU A 168 0.81 3.70 -17.80
CA GLU A 168 2.02 3.09 -17.25
C GLU A 168 1.68 2.11 -16.10
N MET A 169 0.74 2.49 -15.24
CA MET A 169 0.34 1.67 -14.10
C MET A 169 -0.37 0.37 -14.48
N GLN A 170 -0.81 0.19 -15.71
CA GLN A 170 -1.39 -1.09 -16.17
C GLN A 170 -0.38 -2.24 -16.20
N SER A 171 0.92 -1.94 -16.27
CA SER A 171 1.98 -2.94 -16.17
C SER A 171 2.23 -3.43 -14.75
N ARG A 172 1.64 -2.77 -13.74
CA ARG A 172 1.74 -3.12 -12.32
C ARG A 172 0.47 -3.79 -11.84
N SER A 173 0.59 -4.63 -10.83
CA SER A 173 -0.53 -5.21 -10.08
C SER A 173 -0.25 -5.14 -8.59
N ASN A 174 -1.31 -5.19 -7.79
CA ASN A 174 -1.23 -5.13 -6.33
C ASN A 174 -0.56 -3.85 -5.80
N VAL A 175 -0.87 -2.70 -6.42
CA VAL A 175 -0.49 -1.37 -5.94
C VAL A 175 -1.73 -0.54 -5.62
N VAL A 176 -1.58 0.45 -4.75
CA VAL A 176 -2.61 1.45 -4.47
C VAL A 176 -2.31 2.69 -5.30
N ILE A 177 -3.25 3.11 -6.13
CA ILE A 177 -3.15 4.33 -6.95
C ILE A 177 -4.08 5.38 -6.34
N SER A 178 -3.51 6.42 -5.76
CA SER A 178 -4.23 7.58 -5.21
C SER A 178 -4.33 8.65 -6.29
N CYS A 179 -5.52 8.83 -6.84
CA CYS A 179 -5.77 9.71 -7.97
C CYS A 179 -6.01 11.15 -7.54
N GLY A 180 -5.54 12.11 -8.34
CA GLY A 180 -5.96 13.51 -8.25
C GLY A 180 -7.48 13.65 -8.44
N GLY A 181 -8.09 14.69 -7.84
CA GLY A 181 -9.55 14.87 -7.87
C GLY A 181 -10.14 15.14 -9.26
N GLY A 182 -9.33 15.43 -10.27
CA GLY A 182 -9.75 15.64 -11.65
C GLY A 182 -9.67 14.39 -12.54
N VAL A 183 -8.96 13.36 -12.11
CA VAL A 183 -8.70 12.15 -12.90
C VAL A 183 -10.00 11.49 -13.43
N PRO A 184 -11.05 11.28 -12.62
CA PRO A 184 -12.28 10.64 -13.08
C PRO A 184 -13.15 11.52 -14.00
N MET A 185 -12.79 12.79 -14.19
CA MET A 185 -13.56 13.69 -15.07
C MET A 185 -13.39 13.37 -16.56
N ARG A 186 -12.35 12.62 -16.93
CA ARG A 186 -12.09 12.14 -18.29
C ARG A 186 -12.51 10.67 -18.43
N GLU A 187 -13.38 10.38 -19.38
CA GLU A 187 -13.82 9.00 -19.68
C GLU A 187 -12.66 8.08 -20.02
N ARG A 188 -11.65 8.57 -20.76
CA ARG A 188 -10.44 7.81 -21.07
C ARG A 188 -9.73 7.34 -19.80
N ASN A 189 -9.60 8.19 -18.78
CA ASN A 189 -8.99 7.83 -17.51
C ASN A 189 -9.79 6.74 -16.79
N VAL A 190 -11.14 6.83 -16.84
CA VAL A 190 -12.01 5.80 -16.23
C VAL A 190 -11.78 4.43 -16.89
N VAL A 191 -11.66 4.39 -18.21
CA VAL A 191 -11.33 3.15 -18.94
C VAL A 191 -9.97 2.62 -18.52
N GLU A 192 -8.95 3.49 -18.43
CA GLU A 192 -7.60 3.07 -18.05
C GLU A 192 -7.55 2.54 -16.60
N MET A 193 -8.22 3.22 -15.66
CA MET A 193 -8.31 2.78 -14.26
C MET A 193 -8.93 1.37 -14.12
N LYS A 194 -9.94 1.05 -14.93
CA LYS A 194 -10.69 -0.22 -14.83
C LYS A 194 -10.03 -1.40 -15.55
N LYS A 195 -9.03 -1.19 -16.42
CA LYS A 195 -8.36 -2.28 -17.14
C LYS A 195 -7.65 -3.28 -16.21
N ASN A 196 -6.96 -2.78 -15.20
CA ASN A 196 -6.24 -3.59 -14.21
C ASN A 196 -6.44 -3.07 -12.78
N GLY A 197 -7.59 -2.47 -12.49
CA GLY A 197 -7.90 -1.88 -11.18
C GLY A 197 -9.35 -2.03 -10.80
N ARG A 198 -9.60 -1.90 -9.48
CA ARG A 198 -10.92 -1.68 -8.91
C ARG A 198 -10.96 -0.25 -8.37
N VAL A 199 -11.95 0.50 -8.83
CA VAL A 199 -12.08 1.93 -8.52
C VAL A 199 -12.92 2.12 -7.25
N VAL A 200 -12.30 2.64 -6.22
CA VAL A 200 -12.89 2.90 -4.91
C VAL A 200 -13.11 4.40 -4.75
N LEU A 201 -14.36 4.80 -4.69
CA LEU A 201 -14.74 6.19 -4.40
C LEU A 201 -14.83 6.39 -2.88
N LEU A 202 -13.95 7.24 -2.35
CA LEU A 202 -14.07 7.74 -0.97
C LEU A 202 -14.91 9.02 -0.95
N THR A 203 -15.95 9.02 -0.10
CA THR A 203 -16.84 10.18 0.08
C THR A 203 -16.82 10.68 1.51
N ALA A 204 -17.13 11.97 1.69
CA ALA A 204 -17.35 12.59 2.99
C ALA A 204 -18.30 13.77 2.81
N LYS A 205 -18.95 14.20 3.90
CA LYS A 205 -19.84 15.37 3.90
C LYS A 205 -19.05 16.66 3.67
N PRO A 206 -19.64 17.70 3.08
CA PRO A 206 -18.96 18.98 2.84
C PRO A 206 -18.36 19.61 4.11
N GLU A 207 -19.03 19.45 5.26
CA GLU A 207 -18.55 19.93 6.56
C GLU A 207 -17.27 19.20 6.99
N THR A 208 -17.23 17.88 6.79
CA THR A 208 -16.06 17.05 7.08
C THR A 208 -14.90 17.40 6.17
N ILE A 209 -15.17 17.58 4.87
CA ILE A 209 -14.17 18.04 3.90
C ILE A 209 -13.60 19.40 4.34
N LEU A 210 -14.44 20.39 4.64
CA LEU A 210 -14.00 21.69 5.10
C LEU A 210 -13.08 21.60 6.32
N ASN A 211 -13.47 20.82 7.33
CA ASN A 211 -12.67 20.62 8.53
C ASN A 211 -11.28 20.00 8.25
N ARG A 212 -11.20 19.08 7.28
CA ARG A 212 -9.94 18.41 6.91
C ARG A 212 -9.02 19.28 6.05
N VAL A 213 -9.56 20.25 5.30
CA VAL A 213 -8.78 21.06 4.36
C VAL A 213 -8.58 22.53 4.80
N LYS A 214 -9.17 22.96 5.92
CA LYS A 214 -9.14 24.37 6.37
C LYS A 214 -7.72 24.92 6.56
N ASP A 215 -6.81 24.08 7.05
CA ASP A 215 -5.42 24.45 7.37
C ASP A 215 -4.44 24.13 6.22
N ASN A 216 -4.94 23.63 5.08
CA ASN A 216 -4.10 23.34 3.93
C ASN A 216 -4.19 24.48 2.91
N HIS A 217 -3.03 25.07 2.57
CA HIS A 217 -2.90 26.20 1.64
C HIS A 217 -2.55 25.77 0.21
N ASP A 218 -2.23 24.49 -0.04
CA ASP A 218 -1.80 23.98 -1.35
C ASP A 218 -2.97 23.56 -2.26
N ARG A 219 -4.13 24.28 -2.17
CA ARG A 219 -5.35 23.89 -2.89
C ARG A 219 -5.95 25.05 -3.68
N PRO A 220 -5.45 25.34 -4.90
CA PRO A 220 -5.90 26.50 -5.70
C PRO A 220 -7.42 26.57 -5.88
N LEU A 221 -8.11 25.42 -6.04
CA LEU A 221 -9.57 25.38 -6.23
C LEU A 221 -10.39 25.84 -5.02
N LEU A 222 -9.82 25.92 -3.84
CA LEU A 222 -10.48 26.35 -2.61
C LEU A 222 -9.96 27.72 -2.11
N GLU A 223 -8.97 28.31 -2.75
CA GLU A 223 -8.46 29.61 -2.35
C GLU A 223 -9.55 30.68 -2.45
N GLY A 224 -9.73 31.44 -1.37
CA GLY A 224 -10.73 32.50 -1.27
C GLY A 224 -12.18 32.06 -1.00
N ASN A 225 -12.52 30.76 -1.11
CA ASN A 225 -13.90 30.26 -0.99
C ASN A 225 -14.03 28.99 -0.12
N LYS A 226 -13.29 28.92 1.01
CA LYS A 226 -13.37 27.79 1.94
C LYS A 226 -14.65 27.89 2.78
N ASN A 227 -15.81 27.49 2.21
CA ASN A 227 -17.06 27.36 2.95
C ASN A 227 -17.85 26.11 2.51
N VAL A 228 -18.76 25.64 3.36
CA VAL A 228 -19.53 24.40 3.16
C VAL A 228 -20.34 24.42 1.87
N SER A 229 -21.00 25.55 1.57
CA SER A 229 -21.86 25.67 0.37
C SER A 229 -21.03 25.53 -0.91
N PHE A 230 -19.90 26.26 -1.01
CA PHE A 230 -19.03 26.17 -2.18
C PHE A 230 -18.47 24.77 -2.41
N ILE A 231 -18.03 24.12 -1.30
CA ILE A 231 -17.54 22.73 -1.35
C ILE A 231 -18.67 21.81 -1.81
N GLY A 232 -19.87 21.95 -1.26
CA GLY A 232 -21.05 21.17 -1.64
C GLY A 232 -21.39 21.31 -3.13
N ASP A 233 -21.42 22.53 -3.66
CA ASP A 233 -21.68 22.82 -5.08
C ASP A 233 -20.61 22.17 -5.99
N LEU A 234 -19.35 22.24 -5.59
CA LEU A 234 -18.26 21.66 -6.37
C LEU A 234 -18.30 20.13 -6.33
N MET A 235 -18.66 19.52 -5.19
CA MET A 235 -18.85 18.07 -5.06
C MET A 235 -20.04 17.61 -5.91
N GLU A 236 -21.14 18.33 -5.90
CA GLU A 236 -22.33 18.01 -6.67
C GLU A 236 -22.07 17.99 -8.17
N LYS A 237 -21.32 19.00 -8.70
CA LYS A 237 -20.91 19.06 -10.12
C LYS A 237 -20.09 17.85 -10.57
N ARG A 238 -19.43 17.15 -9.64
CA ARG A 238 -18.57 15.99 -9.95
C ARG A 238 -19.20 14.67 -9.59
N ARG A 239 -20.31 14.66 -8.85
CA ARG A 239 -20.93 13.48 -8.26
C ARG A 239 -21.22 12.39 -9.28
N GLU A 240 -21.90 12.72 -10.36
CA GLU A 240 -22.27 11.77 -11.41
C GLU A 240 -21.05 11.05 -11.99
N LYS A 241 -20.00 11.81 -12.32
CA LYS A 241 -18.77 11.24 -12.89
C LYS A 241 -18.01 10.37 -11.90
N TYR A 242 -17.94 10.78 -10.64
CA TYR A 242 -17.33 9.96 -9.60
C TYR A 242 -18.10 8.66 -9.41
N GLN A 243 -19.42 8.69 -9.34
CA GLN A 243 -20.27 7.51 -9.18
C GLN A 243 -20.17 6.58 -10.39
N ALA A 244 -20.19 7.11 -11.61
CA ALA A 244 -20.02 6.31 -12.83
C ALA A 244 -18.64 5.65 -12.95
N ALA A 245 -17.59 6.28 -12.42
CA ALA A 245 -16.26 5.75 -12.42
C ALA A 245 -16.07 4.64 -11.36
N ALA A 246 -16.79 4.70 -10.24
CA ALA A 246 -16.57 3.84 -9.08
C ALA A 246 -17.12 2.42 -9.28
N ASP A 247 -16.39 1.43 -8.80
CA ASP A 247 -16.88 0.05 -8.63
C ASP A 247 -17.48 -0.14 -7.23
N ILE A 248 -16.92 0.56 -6.23
CA ILE A 248 -17.48 0.63 -4.87
C ILE A 248 -17.39 2.06 -4.32
N VAL A 249 -18.29 2.40 -3.39
CA VAL A 249 -18.36 3.71 -2.73
C VAL A 249 -18.24 3.51 -1.23
N ILE A 250 -17.33 4.24 -0.56
CA ILE A 250 -17.13 4.16 0.88
C ILE A 250 -17.27 5.55 1.50
N GLU A 251 -18.16 5.68 2.46
CA GLU A 251 -18.29 6.88 3.29
C GLU A 251 -17.25 6.87 4.40
N THR A 252 -16.53 8.00 4.54
CA THR A 252 -15.45 8.12 5.53
C THR A 252 -15.86 8.94 6.76
N ASP A 253 -17.09 9.42 6.82
CA ASP A 253 -17.60 10.19 7.97
C ASP A 253 -17.77 9.29 9.19
N GLY A 254 -17.24 9.73 10.33
CA GLY A 254 -17.39 9.04 11.61
C GLY A 254 -16.66 7.70 11.74
N LYS A 255 -15.89 7.30 10.74
CA LYS A 255 -15.12 6.05 10.73
C LYS A 255 -13.64 6.32 10.92
N ASP A 256 -12.96 5.44 11.63
CA ASP A 256 -11.52 5.43 11.67
C ASP A 256 -10.92 4.71 10.43
N LYS A 257 -9.59 4.78 10.30
CA LYS A 257 -8.90 4.21 9.14
C LYS A 257 -8.96 2.68 9.07
N LEU A 258 -9.08 1.99 10.22
CA LEU A 258 -9.24 0.54 10.27
C LEU A 258 -10.62 0.14 9.74
N GLU A 259 -11.67 0.78 10.25
CA GLU A 259 -13.07 0.54 9.82
C GLU A 259 -13.23 0.77 8.31
N ILE A 260 -12.66 1.87 7.78
CA ILE A 260 -12.70 2.18 6.35
C ILE A 260 -11.97 1.11 5.53
N CYS A 261 -10.80 0.66 5.96
CA CYS A 261 -10.03 -0.35 5.25
C CYS A 261 -10.66 -1.74 5.33
N GLU A 262 -11.27 -2.11 6.45
CA GLU A 262 -12.04 -3.37 6.56
C GLU A 262 -13.24 -3.35 5.64
N GLU A 263 -14.00 -2.25 5.60
CA GLU A 263 -15.11 -2.11 4.66
C GLU A 263 -14.63 -2.19 3.20
N LEU A 264 -13.49 -1.55 2.87
CA LEU A 264 -12.88 -1.62 1.54
C LEU A 264 -12.56 -3.06 1.16
N VAL A 265 -11.87 -3.80 2.02
CA VAL A 265 -11.50 -5.20 1.78
C VAL A 265 -12.75 -6.07 1.60
N HIS A 266 -13.72 -5.93 2.51
CA HIS A 266 -14.96 -6.69 2.45
C HIS A 266 -15.73 -6.44 1.14
N ARG A 267 -15.91 -5.17 0.74
CA ARG A 267 -16.65 -4.82 -0.48
C ARG A 267 -15.94 -5.23 -1.77
N LEU A 268 -14.61 -5.10 -1.83
CA LEU A 268 -13.83 -5.56 -2.99
C LEU A 268 -13.95 -7.08 -3.16
N ARG A 269 -13.85 -7.84 -2.08
CA ARG A 269 -14.04 -9.30 -2.12
C ARG A 269 -15.44 -9.71 -2.56
N ALA A 270 -16.47 -9.03 -2.05
CA ALA A 270 -17.84 -9.27 -2.47
C ALA A 270 -18.04 -9.00 -3.96
N LEU A 271 -17.41 -7.96 -4.50
CA LEU A 271 -17.45 -7.64 -5.93
C LEU A 271 -16.78 -8.74 -6.78
N ASP A 272 -15.63 -9.24 -6.35
CA ASP A 272 -14.89 -10.28 -7.06
C ASP A 272 -15.64 -11.62 -7.07
N SER A 273 -16.26 -12.00 -5.94
CA SER A 273 -17.11 -13.21 -5.83
C SER A 273 -18.34 -13.18 -6.77
N GLN A 274 -18.87 -12.00 -7.09
CA GLN A 274 -19.95 -11.84 -8.05
C GLN A 274 -19.48 -11.92 -9.50
N SER A 275 -18.21 -11.64 -9.77
CA SER A 275 -17.63 -11.66 -11.13
C SER A 275 -17.22 -13.06 -11.57
N GLU A 276 -17.12 -14.02 -10.64
CA GLU A 276 -16.75 -15.43 -10.91
C GLU A 276 -17.98 -16.36 -11.12
N GLN A 277 -19.19 -15.85 -10.94
CA GLN A 277 -20.45 -16.53 -11.21
C GLN A 277 -21.00 -16.16 -12.60
#